data_b525d510995d9861fad0aa2cd1dd8158
#
_entry.id   b525d510995d9861fad0aa2cd1dd8158
#
_cell.length_a   1.000
_cell.length_b   1.000
_cell.length_c   1.000
_cell.angle_alpha   90.00
_cell.angle_beta   90.00
_cell.angle_gamma   90.00
#
_symmetry.space_group_name_H-M   'P 1'
#
loop_
_entity.id
_entity.type
_entity.pdbx_description
1 polymer ?
#
loop_
_entity_poly.entity_id
_entity_poly.type
_entity_poly.pdbx_seq_one_letter_code
_entity_poly.pdbx_strand_id
1 'polypeptide(L)'
;MNHPLVLGIETSCDDTACAVVDGAGRVLSSVVSSQLAAHRPYGGVVPEIASREHLSNWPAVSREALERAGVTLQEVEVIAATRGPGLVGALLVGLSLGKAIAFAKQRPFHAVHHLEGHLFSPFLRAPGDPAVPLPPPSSFVGLVISGGHTSLFAVVDGVVSTLGETRDDAMGEVFDKVGKRLGLPYPQGPRVDELAELGTPGARPLPVSRFEGLDFSYSGLKSQALLEIERLERTLGPIDLGEDGDGSRRPPQEVLDLLAGFRASAVGQVLARLDRLHHRQPIGTLAVSGGVAANRLLRRELPAWAERNGVDLRLVPLVYSGDNAAMIAHAALLRHRRGAADDLFAAEAASRIPI
;
A
#
# COMPACT_ATOMS: atom_id res chain seq x y z
N MET A 1 5.30 16.07 29.19
CA MET A 1 6.27 15.20 28.49
C MET A 1 6.33 15.70 27.07
N ASN A 2 7.52 16.16 26.62
CA ASN A 2 7.70 16.54 25.21
C ASN A 2 7.45 15.30 24.35
N HIS A 3 6.51 15.41 23.44
CA HIS A 3 6.22 14.35 22.49
C HIS A 3 7.16 14.54 21.29
N PRO A 4 8.06 13.56 20.97
CA PRO A 4 9.08 13.74 19.95
C PRO A 4 8.47 13.98 18.56
N LEU A 5 9.07 14.88 17.78
CA LEU A 5 8.76 15.03 16.36
C LEU A 5 9.54 13.99 15.56
N VAL A 6 8.85 13.22 14.74
CA VAL A 6 9.42 12.16 13.89
C VAL A 6 9.36 12.60 12.44
N LEU A 7 10.50 12.63 11.75
CA LEU A 7 10.59 12.80 10.30
C LEU A 7 10.65 11.41 9.64
N GLY A 8 9.70 11.12 8.77
CA GLY A 8 9.67 9.92 7.94
C GLY A 8 10.13 10.20 6.52
N ILE A 9 10.81 9.23 5.92
CA ILE A 9 11.29 9.23 4.54
C ILE A 9 10.86 7.92 3.88
N GLU A 10 10.15 8.01 2.75
CA GLU A 10 9.73 6.87 1.94
C GLU A 10 10.21 7.06 0.50
N THR A 11 10.95 6.05 0.01
CA THR A 11 11.50 6.01 -1.36
C THR A 11 11.59 4.58 -1.88
N SER A 12 10.73 3.67 -1.44
CA SER A 12 10.89 2.24 -1.76
C SER A 12 10.56 1.86 -3.21
N CYS A 13 9.77 2.69 -3.90
CA CYS A 13 9.34 2.41 -5.28
C CYS A 13 9.40 3.67 -6.16
N ASP A 14 8.27 4.25 -6.52
CA ASP A 14 8.14 5.38 -7.45
C ASP A 14 7.49 6.64 -6.83
N ASP A 15 7.36 6.67 -5.51
CA ASP A 15 6.89 7.83 -4.76
C ASP A 15 8.00 8.35 -3.84
N THR A 16 8.38 9.63 -4.01
CA THR A 16 9.29 10.31 -3.07
C THR A 16 8.45 10.98 -2.01
N ALA A 17 8.55 10.55 -0.76
CA ALA A 17 7.73 11.13 0.30
C ALA A 17 8.54 11.54 1.53
N CYS A 18 8.06 12.61 2.18
CA CYS A 18 8.52 13.10 3.46
C CYS A 18 7.32 13.51 4.32
N ALA A 19 7.36 13.19 5.61
CA ALA A 19 6.28 13.50 6.54
C ALA A 19 6.83 13.83 7.93
N VAL A 20 6.07 14.63 8.67
CA VAL A 20 6.33 14.91 10.08
C VAL A 20 5.14 14.44 10.91
N VAL A 21 5.42 13.62 11.91
CA VAL A 21 4.44 13.09 12.87
C VAL A 21 4.84 13.52 14.27
N ASP A 22 3.87 14.02 15.06
CA ASP A 22 4.12 14.39 16.44
C ASP A 22 4.11 13.17 17.37
N GLY A 23 4.62 13.36 18.58
CA GLY A 23 4.65 12.30 19.59
C GLY A 23 3.28 11.86 20.12
N ALA A 24 2.17 12.47 19.68
CA ALA A 24 0.82 11.95 19.91
C ALA A 24 0.37 11.02 18.75
N GLY A 25 1.14 10.96 17.65
CA GLY A 25 0.81 10.21 16.44
C GLY A 25 0.00 11.00 15.41
N ARG A 26 -0.11 12.34 15.59
CA ARG A 26 -0.78 13.21 14.62
C ARG A 26 0.16 13.48 13.44
N VAL A 27 -0.35 13.36 12.24
CA VAL A 27 0.37 13.74 11.03
C VAL A 27 0.30 15.26 10.88
N LEU A 28 1.43 15.94 11.12
CA LEU A 28 1.55 17.39 10.95
C LEU A 28 1.70 17.76 9.48
N SER A 29 2.43 16.93 8.73
CA SER A 29 2.55 17.03 7.27
C SER A 29 2.78 15.67 6.65
N SER A 30 2.33 15.51 5.40
CA SER A 30 2.66 14.38 4.54
C SER A 30 2.71 14.90 3.11
N VAL A 31 3.89 14.87 2.51
CA VAL A 31 4.14 15.32 1.14
C VAL A 31 4.62 14.14 0.33
N VAL A 32 3.99 13.91 -0.82
CA VAL A 32 4.32 12.85 -1.76
C VAL A 32 4.52 13.47 -3.13
N SER A 33 5.65 13.18 -3.76
CA SER A 33 5.95 13.49 -5.15
C SER A 33 5.97 12.19 -5.94
N SER A 34 4.90 11.91 -6.68
CA SER A 34 4.79 10.71 -7.50
C SER A 34 5.58 10.86 -8.79
N GLN A 35 6.30 9.81 -9.16
CA GLN A 35 7.09 9.70 -10.38
C GLN A 35 6.29 9.09 -11.53
N LEU A 36 4.96 9.01 -11.39
CA LEU A 36 4.07 8.40 -12.37
C LEU A 36 4.30 8.94 -13.79
N ALA A 37 4.47 10.26 -13.94
CA ALA A 37 4.72 10.89 -15.24
C ALA A 37 6.02 10.42 -15.88
N ALA A 38 7.08 10.17 -15.08
CA ALA A 38 8.37 9.69 -15.58
C ALA A 38 8.30 8.21 -16.01
N HIS A 39 7.45 7.41 -15.36
CA HIS A 39 7.33 5.97 -15.64
C HIS A 39 6.26 5.61 -16.68
N ARG A 40 5.28 6.48 -16.90
CA ARG A 40 4.16 6.27 -17.83
C ARG A 40 4.60 5.86 -19.24
N PRO A 41 5.65 6.46 -19.87
CA PRO A 41 6.10 6.06 -21.20
C PRO A 41 6.60 4.61 -21.29
N TYR A 42 7.00 4.02 -20.16
CA TYR A 42 7.51 2.65 -20.10
C TYR A 42 6.44 1.64 -19.68
N GLY A 43 5.25 2.11 -19.31
CA GLY A 43 4.13 1.26 -18.88
C GLY A 43 4.37 0.50 -17.57
N GLY A 44 5.24 1.03 -16.71
CA GLY A 44 5.62 0.48 -15.40
C GLY A 44 6.90 1.11 -14.86
N VAL A 45 7.23 0.83 -13.60
CA VAL A 45 8.37 1.44 -12.90
C VAL A 45 9.70 0.96 -13.48
N VAL A 46 10.60 1.93 -13.77
CA VAL A 46 11.99 1.69 -14.21
C VAL A 46 12.93 2.03 -13.04
N PRO A 47 13.63 1.06 -12.44
CA PRO A 47 14.39 1.25 -11.21
C PRO A 47 15.46 2.36 -11.26
N GLU A 48 16.16 2.49 -12.38
CA GLU A 48 17.19 3.54 -12.54
C GLU A 48 16.58 4.95 -12.61
N ILE A 49 15.42 5.09 -13.26
CA ILE A 49 14.69 6.35 -13.31
C ILE A 49 14.21 6.68 -11.90
N ALA A 50 13.61 5.72 -11.19
CA ALA A 50 13.13 5.92 -9.83
C ALA A 50 14.22 6.46 -8.91
N SER A 51 15.42 5.88 -8.93
CA SER A 51 16.54 6.31 -8.09
C SER A 51 16.95 7.76 -8.38
N ARG A 52 16.99 8.17 -9.64
CA ARG A 52 17.34 9.55 -10.05
C ARG A 52 16.26 10.54 -9.66
N GLU A 53 15.00 10.21 -9.87
CA GLU A 53 13.86 11.04 -9.50
C GLU A 53 13.80 11.27 -7.99
N HIS A 54 14.11 10.27 -7.15
CA HIS A 54 14.18 10.45 -5.70
C HIS A 54 15.21 11.52 -5.31
N LEU A 55 16.40 11.50 -5.90
CA LEU A 55 17.43 12.51 -5.64
C LEU A 55 16.97 13.92 -6.07
N SER A 56 16.31 14.01 -7.23
CA SER A 56 15.84 15.28 -7.79
C SER A 56 14.68 15.87 -6.98
N ASN A 57 13.76 15.03 -6.53
CA ASN A 57 12.54 15.45 -5.85
C ASN A 57 12.77 15.75 -4.36
N TRP A 58 13.74 15.08 -3.73
CA TRP A 58 13.95 15.15 -2.28
C TRP A 58 14.07 16.57 -1.71
N PRO A 59 14.87 17.50 -2.30
CA PRO A 59 15.04 18.83 -1.71
C PRO A 59 13.72 19.64 -1.64
N ALA A 60 12.85 19.47 -2.64
CA ALA A 60 11.55 20.14 -2.66
C ALA A 60 10.57 19.49 -1.67
N VAL A 61 10.46 18.14 -1.71
CA VAL A 61 9.56 17.36 -0.87
C VAL A 61 9.88 17.54 0.61
N SER A 62 11.16 17.48 1.00
CA SER A 62 11.57 17.64 2.40
C SER A 62 11.33 19.04 2.94
N ARG A 63 11.62 20.07 2.13
CA ARG A 63 11.35 21.47 2.49
C ARG A 63 9.85 21.71 2.70
N GLU A 64 9.04 21.29 1.74
CA GLU A 64 7.59 21.45 1.80
C GLU A 64 6.98 20.70 3.00
N ALA A 65 7.50 19.52 3.34
CA ALA A 65 7.04 18.76 4.50
C ALA A 65 7.30 19.51 5.81
N LEU A 66 8.47 20.09 5.99
CA LEU A 66 8.81 20.89 7.17
C LEU A 66 7.99 22.19 7.23
N GLU A 67 7.86 22.90 6.11
CA GLU A 67 7.07 24.13 6.01
C GLU A 67 5.60 23.88 6.36
N ARG A 68 4.97 22.84 5.79
CA ARG A 68 3.58 22.47 6.09
C ARG A 68 3.37 22.04 7.54
N ALA A 69 4.37 21.39 8.15
CA ALA A 69 4.34 21.03 9.56
C ALA A 69 4.56 22.24 10.49
N GLY A 70 5.05 23.37 9.97
CA GLY A 70 5.39 24.55 10.76
C GLY A 70 6.60 24.32 11.67
N VAL A 71 7.53 23.43 11.29
CA VAL A 71 8.71 23.07 12.09
C VAL A 71 9.99 23.14 11.26
N THR A 72 11.10 23.30 11.95
CA THR A 72 12.45 23.25 11.38
C THR A 72 13.06 21.87 11.57
N LEU A 73 14.08 21.53 10.78
CA LEU A 73 14.83 20.30 10.95
C LEU A 73 15.55 20.21 12.31
N GLN A 74 15.77 21.33 12.99
CA GLN A 74 16.39 21.37 14.33
C GLN A 74 15.44 20.82 15.40
N GLU A 75 14.13 20.99 15.21
CA GLU A 75 13.10 20.56 16.15
C GLU A 75 12.74 19.08 15.99
N VAL A 76 13.15 18.45 14.88
CA VAL A 76 12.96 17.02 14.67
C VAL A 76 13.86 16.24 15.61
N GLU A 77 13.29 15.30 16.35
CA GLU A 77 13.99 14.54 17.39
C GLU A 77 14.26 13.08 17.00
N VAL A 78 13.52 12.54 16.02
CA VAL A 78 13.67 11.16 15.54
C VAL A 78 13.62 11.15 14.01
N ILE A 79 14.52 10.40 13.39
CA ILE A 79 14.58 10.24 11.94
C ILE A 79 14.24 8.79 11.58
N ALA A 80 13.41 8.62 10.56
CA ALA A 80 13.04 7.31 10.06
C ALA A 80 13.13 7.26 8.54
N ALA A 81 13.58 6.14 8.02
CA ALA A 81 13.58 5.87 6.57
C ALA A 81 13.25 4.41 6.29
N THR A 82 12.64 4.17 5.14
CA THR A 82 12.35 2.81 4.68
C THR A 82 13.63 2.10 4.29
N ARG A 83 13.84 0.88 4.88
CA ARG A 83 15.00 0.02 4.56
C ARG A 83 14.68 -1.07 3.54
N GLY A 84 13.41 -1.36 3.33
CA GLY A 84 12.90 -2.42 2.47
C GLY A 84 11.61 -3.05 2.99
N PRO A 85 11.01 -3.96 2.20
CA PRO A 85 11.38 -4.30 0.82
C PRO A 85 11.14 -3.17 -0.18
N GLY A 86 11.74 -3.29 -1.39
CA GLY A 86 11.58 -2.30 -2.46
C GLY A 86 12.70 -2.34 -3.50
N LEU A 87 12.76 -1.33 -4.36
CA LEU A 87 13.82 -1.16 -5.34
C LEU A 87 15.11 -0.71 -4.64
N VAL A 88 16.17 -1.53 -4.69
CA VAL A 88 17.41 -1.29 -3.94
C VAL A 88 17.98 0.10 -4.17
N GLY A 89 18.07 0.55 -5.43
CA GLY A 89 18.60 1.88 -5.76
C GLY A 89 17.76 3.02 -5.17
N ALA A 90 16.44 2.87 -5.19
CA ALA A 90 15.50 3.83 -4.61
C ALA A 90 15.59 3.85 -3.08
N LEU A 91 15.60 2.68 -2.44
CA LEU A 91 15.78 2.52 -0.99
C LEU A 91 17.09 3.15 -0.50
N LEU A 92 18.19 2.95 -1.24
CA LEU A 92 19.49 3.51 -0.89
C LEU A 92 19.46 5.03 -0.81
N VAL A 93 18.68 5.71 -1.64
CA VAL A 93 18.54 7.18 -1.59
C VAL A 93 17.93 7.61 -0.27
N GLY A 94 16.71 7.13 0.05
CA GLY A 94 15.99 7.53 1.27
C GLY A 94 16.74 7.11 2.54
N LEU A 95 17.27 5.89 2.56
CA LEU A 95 18.00 5.38 3.71
C LEU A 95 19.29 6.20 3.96
N SER A 96 20.06 6.52 2.92
CA SER A 96 21.29 7.33 3.04
C SER A 96 20.97 8.75 3.51
N LEU A 97 19.92 9.37 2.99
CA LEU A 97 19.46 10.68 3.42
C LEU A 97 19.06 10.67 4.90
N GLY A 98 18.25 9.69 5.32
CA GLY A 98 17.83 9.55 6.72
C GLY A 98 19.03 9.35 7.66
N LYS A 99 19.97 8.48 7.29
CA LYS A 99 21.22 8.23 8.05
C LYS A 99 22.07 9.49 8.14
N ALA A 100 22.25 10.21 7.04
CA ALA A 100 23.04 11.44 7.02
C ALA A 100 22.43 12.54 7.92
N ILE A 101 21.10 12.71 7.89
CA ILE A 101 20.41 13.67 8.76
C ILE A 101 20.53 13.24 10.23
N ALA A 102 20.29 11.97 10.55
CA ALA A 102 20.37 11.45 11.90
C ALA A 102 21.81 11.61 12.48
N PHE A 103 22.81 11.29 11.69
CA PHE A 103 24.23 11.45 12.06
C PHE A 103 24.58 12.93 12.31
N ALA A 104 24.25 13.82 11.37
CA ALA A 104 24.58 15.24 11.48
C ALA A 104 23.86 15.93 12.65
N LYS A 105 22.67 15.45 13.02
CA LYS A 105 21.86 16.00 14.12
C LYS A 105 22.01 15.23 15.43
N GLN A 106 22.79 14.14 15.46
CA GLN A 106 22.91 13.25 16.62
C GLN A 106 21.55 12.80 17.16
N ARG A 107 20.65 12.36 16.25
CA ARG A 107 19.30 11.93 16.56
C ARG A 107 19.15 10.42 16.41
N PRO A 108 18.27 9.77 17.20
CA PRO A 108 17.89 8.38 16.99
C PRO A 108 17.42 8.15 15.54
N PHE A 109 17.79 7.00 14.99
CA PHE A 109 17.43 6.58 13.66
C PHE A 109 16.63 5.28 13.70
N HIS A 110 15.60 5.20 12.86
CA HIS A 110 14.81 3.98 12.64
C HIS A 110 14.81 3.59 11.17
N ALA A 111 15.37 2.43 10.88
CA ALA A 111 15.29 1.77 9.59
C ALA A 111 14.01 0.93 9.53
N VAL A 112 12.93 1.49 9.01
CA VAL A 112 11.58 0.92 9.07
C VAL A 112 11.36 -0.08 7.95
N HIS A 113 10.71 -1.19 8.26
CA HIS A 113 10.23 -2.12 7.23
C HIS A 113 9.00 -1.53 6.54
N HIS A 114 8.99 -1.49 5.21
CA HIS A 114 7.91 -0.89 4.41
C HIS A 114 6.53 -1.44 4.75
N LEU A 115 6.41 -2.78 4.86
CA LEU A 115 5.14 -3.41 5.24
C LEU A 115 4.74 -3.14 6.70
N GLU A 116 5.70 -2.87 7.60
CA GLU A 116 5.39 -2.40 8.96
C GLU A 116 4.74 -1.01 8.90
N GLY A 117 5.24 -0.12 8.05
CA GLY A 117 4.59 1.17 7.78
C GLY A 117 3.14 1.00 7.36
N HIS A 118 2.88 0.18 6.34
CA HIS A 118 1.53 -0.12 5.92
C HIS A 118 0.68 -0.74 7.04
N LEU A 119 1.22 -1.70 7.78
CA LEU A 119 0.52 -2.44 8.83
C LEU A 119 -0.03 -1.53 9.93
N PHE A 120 0.70 -0.46 10.25
CA PHE A 120 0.29 0.51 11.27
C PHE A 120 -0.43 1.75 10.71
N SER A 121 -0.48 1.94 9.38
CA SER A 121 -1.15 3.09 8.76
C SER A 121 -2.67 3.17 9.01
N PRO A 122 -3.44 2.08 9.26
CA PRO A 122 -4.85 2.16 9.64
C PRO A 122 -5.12 2.88 10.97
N PHE A 123 -4.10 3.09 11.79
CA PHE A 123 -4.20 3.81 13.06
C PHE A 123 -3.86 5.30 12.94
N LEU A 124 -3.47 5.75 11.75
CA LEU A 124 -3.34 7.17 11.41
C LEU A 124 -4.73 7.82 11.28
N ARG A 125 -4.81 9.12 11.57
CA ARG A 125 -6.01 9.92 11.32
C ARG A 125 -5.90 10.70 10.01
N ALA A 126 -7.01 10.83 9.33
CA ALA A 126 -7.06 11.66 8.13
C ALA A 126 -6.72 13.13 8.46
N PRO A 127 -6.12 13.88 7.53
CA PRO A 127 -5.87 15.30 7.74
C PRO A 127 -7.15 16.04 8.10
N GLY A 128 -7.07 16.91 9.13
CA GLY A 128 -8.21 17.69 9.61
C GLY A 128 -9.16 16.93 10.56
N ASP A 129 -8.95 15.63 10.84
CA ASP A 129 -9.67 14.93 11.90
C ASP A 129 -9.19 15.44 13.27
N PRO A 130 -10.06 16.06 14.08
CA PRO A 130 -9.69 16.64 15.36
C PRO A 130 -9.42 15.56 16.44
N ALA A 131 -9.79 14.31 16.18
CA ALA A 131 -9.61 13.24 17.15
C ALA A 131 -8.13 12.91 17.33
N VAL A 132 -7.74 12.62 18.58
CA VAL A 132 -6.39 12.11 18.84
C VAL A 132 -6.27 10.69 18.28
N PRO A 133 -5.18 10.37 17.57
CA PRO A 133 -4.95 9.01 17.13
C PRO A 133 -4.98 8.03 18.30
N LEU A 134 -5.74 6.95 18.16
CA LEU A 134 -5.72 5.89 19.14
C LEU A 134 -4.49 5.01 18.89
N PRO A 135 -3.78 4.59 19.94
CA PRO A 135 -2.68 3.64 19.76
C PRO A 135 -3.23 2.32 19.18
N PRO A 136 -2.43 1.59 18.39
CA PRO A 136 -2.79 0.25 17.98
C PRO A 136 -3.09 -0.62 19.21
N PRO A 137 -4.09 -1.53 19.15
CA PRO A 137 -4.30 -2.50 20.24
C PRO A 137 -3.07 -3.42 20.38
N SER A 138 -2.89 -4.02 21.54
CA SER A 138 -1.78 -4.95 21.80
C SER A 138 -1.80 -6.17 20.86
N SER A 139 -2.98 -6.55 20.38
CA SER A 139 -3.15 -7.66 19.43
C SER A 139 -4.14 -7.30 18.33
N PHE A 140 -3.76 -7.54 17.09
CA PHE A 140 -4.65 -7.37 15.92
C PHE A 140 -4.17 -8.21 14.73
N VAL A 141 -5.07 -8.44 13.78
CA VAL A 141 -4.74 -8.99 12.46
C VAL A 141 -4.58 -7.85 11.48
N GLY A 142 -3.48 -7.84 10.73
CA GLY A 142 -3.22 -6.90 9.66
C GLY A 142 -3.39 -7.55 8.30
N LEU A 143 -4.06 -6.87 7.37
CA LEU A 143 -4.15 -7.24 5.97
C LEU A 143 -3.51 -6.11 5.14
N VAL A 144 -2.37 -6.40 4.53
CA VAL A 144 -1.68 -5.46 3.63
C VAL A 144 -1.89 -5.92 2.19
N ILE A 145 -2.53 -5.06 1.37
CA ILE A 145 -2.81 -5.35 -0.05
C ILE A 145 -2.32 -4.16 -0.89
N SER A 146 -1.26 -4.37 -1.64
CA SER A 146 -0.63 -3.35 -2.48
C SER A 146 -0.35 -3.87 -3.90
N GLY A 147 0.34 -3.08 -4.71
CA GLY A 147 0.84 -3.51 -6.02
C GLY A 147 1.75 -4.73 -5.94
N GLY A 148 2.64 -4.77 -4.94
CA GLY A 148 3.62 -5.86 -4.78
C GLY A 148 3.32 -6.88 -3.70
N HIS A 149 2.34 -6.63 -2.83
CA HIS A 149 2.10 -7.47 -1.65
C HIS A 149 0.62 -7.78 -1.45
N THR A 150 0.34 -9.01 -1.01
CA THR A 150 -0.97 -9.40 -0.47
C THR A 150 -0.70 -10.37 0.67
N SER A 151 -0.79 -9.88 1.90
CA SER A 151 -0.33 -10.61 3.08
C SER A 151 -1.22 -10.37 4.29
N LEU A 152 -1.41 -11.43 5.08
CA LEU A 152 -2.03 -11.42 6.40
C LEU A 152 -0.95 -11.54 7.47
N PHE A 153 -1.06 -10.72 8.49
CA PHE A 153 -0.15 -10.69 9.63
C PHE A 153 -0.92 -10.82 10.96
N ALA A 154 -0.32 -11.47 11.92
CA ALA A 154 -0.68 -11.29 13.32
C ALA A 154 0.30 -10.32 13.97
N VAL A 155 -0.22 -9.38 14.75
CA VAL A 155 0.57 -8.47 15.56
C VAL A 155 0.19 -8.70 17.01
N VAL A 156 1.18 -9.02 17.86
CA VAL A 156 1.00 -9.21 19.29
C VAL A 156 2.11 -8.45 20.00
N ASP A 157 1.75 -7.48 20.83
CA ASP A 157 2.66 -6.59 21.55
C ASP A 157 3.72 -5.94 20.65
N GLY A 158 3.31 -5.65 19.39
CA GLY A 158 4.14 -5.05 18.36
C GLY A 158 5.12 -6.00 17.69
N VAL A 159 5.08 -7.29 18.01
CA VAL A 159 5.78 -8.34 17.25
C VAL A 159 4.89 -8.78 16.09
N VAL A 160 5.44 -8.75 14.89
CA VAL A 160 4.74 -9.09 13.65
C VAL A 160 5.09 -10.51 13.25
N SER A 161 4.10 -11.31 12.87
CA SER A 161 4.28 -12.63 12.28
C SER A 161 3.37 -12.83 11.08
N THR A 162 3.89 -13.45 10.03
CA THR A 162 3.14 -13.72 8.80
C THR A 162 2.19 -14.89 9.02
N LEU A 163 0.90 -14.69 8.75
CA LEU A 163 -0.14 -15.74 8.77
C LEU A 163 -0.37 -16.35 7.39
N GLY A 164 -0.20 -15.57 6.34
CA GLY A 164 -0.32 -15.99 4.96
C GLY A 164 0.10 -14.87 4.01
N GLU A 165 0.60 -15.23 2.85
CA GLU A 165 1.04 -14.28 1.83
C GLU A 165 0.71 -14.80 0.43
N THR A 166 0.85 -13.97 -0.59
CA THR A 166 0.67 -14.43 -1.96
C THR A 166 1.84 -15.34 -2.37
N ARG A 167 1.51 -16.46 -3.00
CA ARG A 167 2.47 -17.44 -3.52
C ARG A 167 2.97 -17.12 -4.93
N ASP A 168 2.30 -16.17 -5.58
CA ASP A 168 2.57 -15.78 -6.95
C ASP A 168 2.35 -14.26 -7.13
N ASP A 169 1.54 -13.84 -8.06
CA ASP A 169 1.23 -12.41 -8.23
C ASP A 169 0.49 -11.82 -7.02
N ALA A 170 0.76 -10.58 -6.67
CA ALA A 170 -0.04 -9.82 -5.71
C ALA A 170 -1.38 -9.37 -6.33
N MET A 171 -2.37 -9.06 -5.49
CA MET A 171 -3.69 -8.62 -5.98
C MET A 171 -3.59 -7.37 -6.86
N GLY A 172 -2.82 -6.35 -6.46
CA GLY A 172 -2.66 -5.14 -7.26
C GLY A 172 -1.95 -5.41 -8.59
N GLU A 173 -0.92 -6.25 -8.56
CA GLU A 173 -0.17 -6.64 -9.76
C GLU A 173 -1.06 -7.31 -10.82
N VAL A 174 -2.01 -8.14 -10.42
CA VAL A 174 -2.91 -8.78 -11.40
C VAL A 174 -3.93 -7.79 -11.96
N PHE A 175 -4.35 -6.78 -11.19
CA PHE A 175 -5.17 -5.68 -11.71
C PHE A 175 -4.42 -4.89 -12.78
N ASP A 176 -3.15 -4.57 -12.52
CA ASP A 176 -2.31 -3.87 -13.50
C ASP A 176 -2.06 -4.72 -14.76
N LYS A 177 -1.76 -6.01 -14.61
CA LYS A 177 -1.54 -6.91 -15.75
C LYS A 177 -2.78 -7.08 -16.63
N VAL A 178 -3.96 -7.21 -16.03
CA VAL A 178 -5.24 -7.29 -16.76
C VAL A 178 -5.56 -5.97 -17.44
N GLY A 179 -5.41 -4.85 -16.73
CA GLY A 179 -5.61 -3.52 -17.31
C GLY A 179 -4.64 -3.21 -18.45
N LYS A 180 -3.37 -3.57 -18.30
CA LYS A 180 -2.36 -3.43 -19.36
C LYS A 180 -2.71 -4.23 -20.61
N ARG A 181 -3.25 -5.45 -20.45
CA ARG A 181 -3.71 -6.29 -21.58
C ARG A 181 -4.88 -5.64 -22.33
N LEU A 182 -5.66 -4.81 -21.66
CA LEU A 182 -6.77 -4.03 -22.23
C LEU A 182 -6.35 -2.63 -22.74
N GLY A 183 -5.05 -2.32 -22.78
CA GLY A 183 -4.53 -1.04 -23.24
C GLY A 183 -4.65 0.12 -22.24
N LEU A 184 -5.11 -0.12 -20.99
CA LEU A 184 -5.27 0.94 -20.00
C LEU A 184 -3.92 1.58 -19.62
N PRO A 185 -3.88 2.91 -19.40
CA PRO A 185 -2.67 3.60 -18.98
C PRO A 185 -2.24 3.20 -17.57
N TYR A 186 -0.94 3.26 -17.30
CA TYR A 186 -0.38 3.03 -15.96
C TYR A 186 -0.70 4.19 -14.99
N PRO A 187 -1.09 3.92 -13.73
CA PRO A 187 -1.38 2.61 -13.10
C PRO A 187 -2.76 2.11 -13.50
N GLN A 188 -2.83 0.84 -13.89
CA GLN A 188 -4.04 0.26 -14.46
C GLN A 188 -5.08 -0.10 -13.39
N GLY A 189 -4.64 -0.55 -12.21
CA GLY A 189 -5.50 -1.07 -11.15
C GLY A 189 -6.68 -0.17 -10.77
N PRO A 190 -6.48 1.12 -10.51
CA PRO A 190 -7.56 2.06 -10.20
C PRO A 190 -8.61 2.16 -11.33
N ARG A 191 -8.15 2.15 -12.60
CA ARG A 191 -9.05 2.23 -13.75
C ARG A 191 -9.83 0.93 -13.96
N VAL A 192 -9.18 -0.23 -13.74
CA VAL A 192 -9.86 -1.54 -13.72
C VAL A 192 -10.96 -1.56 -12.66
N ASP A 193 -10.69 -1.09 -11.45
CA ASP A 193 -11.67 -1.02 -10.36
C ASP A 193 -12.85 -0.09 -10.70
N GLU A 194 -12.58 1.05 -11.32
CA GLU A 194 -13.60 2.00 -11.76
C GLU A 194 -14.50 1.41 -12.86
N LEU A 195 -13.92 0.80 -13.88
CA LEU A 195 -14.67 0.17 -14.97
C LEU A 195 -15.50 -1.02 -14.48
N ALA A 196 -14.98 -1.76 -13.50
CA ALA A 196 -15.70 -2.88 -12.88
C ALA A 196 -16.98 -2.45 -12.14
N GLU A 197 -17.12 -1.18 -11.72
CA GLU A 197 -18.38 -0.67 -11.15
C GLU A 197 -19.51 -0.59 -12.19
N LEU A 198 -19.17 -0.52 -13.47
CA LEU A 198 -20.15 -0.41 -14.57
C LEU A 198 -20.62 -1.77 -15.09
N GLY A 199 -20.01 -2.86 -14.61
CA GLY A 199 -20.32 -4.23 -15.01
C GLY A 199 -21.15 -4.98 -13.97
N THR A 200 -21.66 -6.16 -14.37
CA THR A 200 -22.43 -7.08 -13.53
C THR A 200 -21.56 -8.28 -13.16
N PRO A 201 -21.10 -8.44 -11.88
CA PRO A 201 -20.17 -9.50 -11.50
C PRO A 201 -20.65 -10.91 -11.81
N GLY A 202 -21.98 -11.17 -11.68
CA GLY A 202 -22.59 -12.46 -11.94
C GLY A 202 -22.74 -12.82 -13.42
N ALA A 203 -22.61 -11.85 -14.35
CA ALA A 203 -22.72 -12.11 -15.78
C ALA A 203 -21.52 -12.89 -16.34
N ARG A 204 -20.32 -12.65 -15.79
CA ARG A 204 -19.06 -13.35 -16.15
C ARG A 204 -18.26 -13.72 -14.90
N PRO A 205 -18.74 -14.70 -14.10
CA PRO A 205 -18.06 -15.09 -12.88
C PRO A 205 -16.72 -15.78 -13.20
N LEU A 206 -15.68 -15.40 -12.47
CA LEU A 206 -14.37 -16.07 -12.51
C LEU A 206 -14.15 -16.89 -11.24
N PRO A 207 -13.31 -17.92 -11.29
CA PRO A 207 -13.10 -18.79 -10.14
C PRO A 207 -12.36 -18.07 -9.01
N VAL A 208 -12.75 -18.38 -7.78
CA VAL A 208 -12.02 -18.00 -6.56
C VAL A 208 -11.06 -19.13 -6.21
N SER A 209 -9.81 -18.81 -5.90
CA SER A 209 -8.81 -19.79 -5.48
C SER A 209 -9.24 -20.58 -4.24
N ARG A 210 -9.11 -21.91 -4.30
CA ARG A 210 -9.56 -22.85 -3.25
C ARG A 210 -8.43 -23.40 -2.39
N PHE A 211 -7.31 -22.70 -2.23
CA PHE A 211 -6.26 -23.16 -1.33
C PHE A 211 -6.77 -23.36 0.11
N GLU A 212 -6.30 -24.40 0.77
CA GLU A 212 -6.73 -24.73 2.14
C GLU A 212 -6.09 -23.85 3.22
N GLY A 213 -4.96 -23.20 2.96
CA GLY A 213 -4.23 -22.31 3.87
C GLY A 213 -4.80 -20.89 3.92
N LEU A 214 -4.01 -19.98 4.49
CA LEU A 214 -4.25 -18.56 4.53
C LEU A 214 -3.53 -17.80 3.41
N ASP A 215 -2.72 -18.50 2.62
CA ASP A 215 -2.01 -17.93 1.48
C ASP A 215 -2.96 -17.54 0.36
N PHE A 216 -2.54 -16.57 -0.43
CA PHE A 216 -3.24 -16.11 -1.62
C PHE A 216 -2.59 -16.66 -2.89
N SER A 217 -3.33 -16.65 -3.97
CA SER A 217 -2.82 -16.94 -5.32
C SER A 217 -3.73 -16.31 -6.35
N TYR A 218 -3.18 -15.44 -7.15
CA TYR A 218 -3.90 -14.67 -8.16
C TYR A 218 -3.48 -15.00 -9.59
N SER A 219 -2.41 -15.81 -9.80
CA SER A 219 -1.94 -16.18 -11.15
C SER A 219 -3.00 -16.93 -11.96
N GLY A 220 -3.76 -17.82 -11.31
CA GLY A 220 -4.87 -18.54 -11.94
C GLY A 220 -6.00 -17.60 -12.36
N LEU A 221 -6.38 -16.65 -11.49
CA LEU A 221 -7.39 -15.64 -11.79
C LEU A 221 -6.94 -14.75 -12.96
N LYS A 222 -5.68 -14.31 -12.97
CA LYS A 222 -5.08 -13.58 -14.09
C LYS A 222 -5.21 -14.35 -15.40
N SER A 223 -4.76 -15.60 -15.40
CA SER A 223 -4.78 -16.43 -16.62
C SER A 223 -6.19 -16.62 -17.16
N GLN A 224 -7.18 -16.81 -16.30
CA GLN A 224 -8.58 -16.91 -16.70
C GLN A 224 -9.09 -15.58 -17.28
N ALA A 225 -8.78 -14.45 -16.64
CA ALA A 225 -9.17 -13.14 -17.16
C ALA A 225 -8.58 -12.87 -18.55
N LEU A 226 -7.30 -13.20 -18.76
CA LEU A 226 -6.63 -13.05 -20.06
C LEU A 226 -7.27 -13.94 -21.14
N LEU A 227 -7.60 -15.19 -20.81
CA LEU A 227 -8.31 -16.09 -21.72
C LEU A 227 -9.72 -15.57 -22.07
N GLU A 228 -10.44 -14.99 -21.12
CA GLU A 228 -11.74 -14.41 -21.38
C GLU A 228 -11.63 -13.15 -22.27
N ILE A 229 -10.59 -12.32 -22.09
CA ILE A 229 -10.30 -11.20 -22.99
C ILE A 229 -10.09 -11.71 -24.43
N GLU A 230 -9.25 -12.74 -24.63
CA GLU A 230 -9.03 -13.34 -25.94
C GLU A 230 -10.32 -13.91 -26.57
N ARG A 231 -11.21 -14.48 -25.77
CA ARG A 231 -12.52 -14.96 -26.24
C ARG A 231 -13.41 -13.80 -26.69
N LEU A 232 -13.44 -12.72 -25.93
CA LEU A 232 -14.19 -11.52 -26.29
C LEU A 232 -13.66 -10.88 -27.59
N GLU A 233 -12.34 -10.82 -27.77
CA GLU A 233 -11.73 -10.29 -28.98
C GLU A 233 -12.10 -11.05 -30.25
N ARG A 234 -12.35 -12.38 -30.15
CA ARG A 234 -12.83 -13.17 -31.31
C ARG A 234 -14.20 -12.74 -31.79
N THR A 235 -15.03 -12.18 -30.91
CA THR A 235 -16.42 -11.76 -31.22
C THR A 235 -16.57 -10.25 -31.42
N LEU A 236 -15.82 -9.46 -30.65
CA LEU A 236 -15.92 -8.01 -30.63
C LEU A 236 -14.85 -7.31 -31.51
N GLY A 237 -13.84 -8.07 -31.96
CA GLY A 237 -12.61 -7.50 -32.50
C GLY A 237 -11.61 -7.10 -31.42
N PRO A 238 -10.45 -6.52 -31.79
CA PRO A 238 -9.43 -6.08 -30.84
C PRO A 238 -10.00 -5.13 -29.78
N ILE A 239 -9.66 -5.39 -28.51
CA ILE A 239 -10.08 -4.58 -27.36
C ILE A 239 -8.90 -3.74 -26.92
N ASP A 240 -9.00 -2.42 -27.11
CA ASP A 240 -8.08 -1.42 -26.59
C ASP A 240 -8.89 -0.34 -25.88
N LEU A 241 -8.69 -0.20 -24.58
CA LEU A 241 -9.33 0.79 -23.71
C LEU A 241 -8.37 1.94 -23.38
N GLY A 242 -7.27 2.04 -24.11
CA GLY A 242 -6.33 3.16 -24.05
C GLY A 242 -7.06 4.48 -24.31
N GLU A 243 -6.42 5.58 -24.01
CA GLU A 243 -6.98 6.91 -24.20
C GLU A 243 -7.27 7.17 -25.70
N ASP A 244 -8.49 6.90 -26.12
CA ASP A 244 -9.09 7.76 -27.14
C ASP A 244 -9.17 9.15 -26.49
N GLY A 245 -8.48 10.15 -27.03
CA GLY A 245 -8.17 11.43 -26.40
C GLY A 245 -9.33 12.26 -25.81
N ASP A 246 -10.54 11.73 -25.74
CA ASP A 246 -11.72 12.35 -25.13
C ASP A 246 -12.48 11.46 -24.13
N GLY A 247 -12.04 10.20 -23.89
CA GLY A 247 -12.73 9.29 -22.96
C GLY A 247 -14.17 8.93 -23.35
N SER A 248 -14.59 9.24 -24.58
CA SER A 248 -16.00 9.18 -24.99
C SER A 248 -16.49 7.78 -25.33
N ARG A 249 -15.62 6.82 -25.62
CA ARG A 249 -16.01 5.46 -25.96
C ARG A 249 -16.21 4.59 -24.74
N ARG A 250 -17.47 4.36 -24.37
CA ARG A 250 -17.81 3.39 -23.33
C ARG A 250 -17.34 2.00 -23.76
N PRO A 251 -16.57 1.27 -22.89
CA PRO A 251 -16.19 -0.11 -23.19
C PRO A 251 -17.41 -1.00 -23.45
N PRO A 252 -17.30 -2.06 -24.27
CA PRO A 252 -18.37 -3.05 -24.43
C PRO A 252 -18.83 -3.59 -23.08
N GLN A 253 -20.13 -3.83 -22.94
CA GLN A 253 -20.72 -4.30 -21.67
C GLN A 253 -20.10 -5.63 -21.22
N GLU A 254 -19.78 -6.50 -22.17
CA GLU A 254 -19.13 -7.79 -21.91
C GLU A 254 -17.74 -7.65 -21.27
N VAL A 255 -17.00 -6.60 -21.63
CA VAL A 255 -15.69 -6.27 -21.00
C VAL A 255 -15.91 -5.74 -19.59
N LEU A 256 -16.90 -4.85 -19.39
CA LEU A 256 -17.26 -4.34 -18.07
C LEU A 256 -17.69 -5.47 -17.14
N ASP A 257 -18.49 -6.40 -17.64
CA ASP A 257 -18.96 -7.58 -16.88
C ASP A 257 -17.81 -8.50 -16.51
N LEU A 258 -16.84 -8.69 -17.42
CA LEU A 258 -15.62 -9.45 -17.14
C LEU A 258 -14.79 -8.78 -16.03
N LEU A 259 -14.58 -7.46 -16.10
CA LEU A 259 -13.85 -6.73 -15.08
C LEU A 259 -14.56 -6.78 -13.72
N ALA A 260 -15.90 -6.70 -13.71
CA ALA A 260 -16.69 -6.84 -12.50
C ALA A 260 -16.56 -8.25 -11.89
N GLY A 261 -16.62 -9.31 -12.70
CA GLY A 261 -16.42 -10.70 -12.27
C GLY A 261 -14.99 -10.95 -11.78
N PHE A 262 -13.98 -10.40 -12.48
CA PHE A 262 -12.58 -10.46 -12.07
C PHE A 262 -12.35 -9.82 -10.69
N ARG A 263 -12.83 -8.59 -10.49
CA ARG A 263 -12.76 -7.88 -9.21
C ARG A 263 -13.48 -8.64 -8.11
N ALA A 264 -14.68 -9.13 -8.37
CA ALA A 264 -15.45 -9.89 -7.40
C ALA A 264 -14.72 -11.16 -6.95
N SER A 265 -14.06 -11.87 -7.87
CA SER A 265 -13.27 -13.07 -7.55
C SER A 265 -12.01 -12.73 -6.76
N ALA A 266 -11.35 -11.62 -7.07
CA ALA A 266 -10.16 -11.17 -6.32
C ALA A 266 -10.51 -10.80 -4.88
N VAL A 267 -11.56 -10.02 -4.67
CA VAL A 267 -12.07 -9.65 -3.33
C VAL A 267 -12.62 -10.88 -2.60
N GLY A 268 -13.30 -11.77 -3.30
CA GLY A 268 -13.80 -13.02 -2.75
C GLY A 268 -12.71 -13.91 -2.15
N GLN A 269 -11.49 -13.91 -2.72
CA GLN A 269 -10.35 -14.58 -2.10
C GLN A 269 -9.99 -13.98 -0.75
N VAL A 270 -9.97 -12.65 -0.64
CA VAL A 270 -9.66 -11.96 0.62
C VAL A 270 -10.66 -12.35 1.69
N LEU A 271 -11.96 -12.23 1.39
CA LEU A 271 -13.03 -12.57 2.34
C LEU A 271 -12.97 -14.03 2.77
N ALA A 272 -12.74 -14.96 1.83
CA ALA A 272 -12.61 -16.39 2.14
C ALA A 272 -11.41 -16.71 3.05
N ARG A 273 -10.31 -15.93 2.98
CA ARG A 273 -9.17 -16.09 3.90
C ARG A 273 -9.46 -15.51 5.28
N LEU A 274 -10.15 -14.37 5.33
CA LEU A 274 -10.60 -13.77 6.59
C LEU A 274 -11.61 -14.67 7.31
N ASP A 275 -12.59 -15.25 6.61
CA ASP A 275 -13.52 -16.23 7.16
C ASP A 275 -12.79 -17.44 7.75
N ARG A 276 -11.86 -18.00 6.98
CA ARG A 276 -11.08 -19.17 7.41
C ARG A 276 -10.23 -18.86 8.64
N LEU A 277 -9.58 -17.70 8.68
CA LEU A 277 -8.80 -17.27 9.84
C LEU A 277 -9.70 -17.08 11.05
N HIS A 278 -10.81 -16.33 10.89
CA HIS A 278 -11.75 -16.03 11.95
C HIS A 278 -12.38 -17.29 12.57
N HIS A 279 -12.70 -18.30 11.74
CA HIS A 279 -13.20 -19.61 12.23
C HIS A 279 -12.14 -20.40 13.02
N ARG A 280 -10.86 -20.26 12.68
CA ARG A 280 -9.77 -20.94 13.41
C ARG A 280 -9.39 -20.20 14.68
N GLN A 281 -9.34 -18.90 14.61
CA GLN A 281 -8.97 -17.99 15.68
C GLN A 281 -9.75 -16.69 15.54
N PRO A 282 -10.67 -16.39 16.45
CA PRO A 282 -11.47 -15.17 16.37
C PRO A 282 -10.60 -13.92 16.25
N ILE A 283 -10.91 -13.11 15.26
CA ILE A 283 -10.26 -11.81 15.00
C ILE A 283 -10.99 -10.77 15.85
N GLY A 284 -10.30 -10.12 16.77
CA GLY A 284 -10.87 -9.00 17.55
C GLY A 284 -10.81 -7.69 16.79
N THR A 285 -9.62 -7.37 16.24
CA THR A 285 -9.41 -6.17 15.40
C THR A 285 -8.77 -6.59 14.08
N LEU A 286 -9.28 -6.08 12.97
CA LEU A 286 -8.73 -6.22 11.61
C LEU A 286 -8.29 -4.84 11.10
N ALA A 287 -6.99 -4.68 10.84
CA ALA A 287 -6.39 -3.49 10.25
C ALA A 287 -6.09 -3.74 8.77
N VAL A 288 -6.58 -2.89 7.84
CA VAL A 288 -6.45 -3.11 6.39
C VAL A 288 -5.80 -1.91 5.74
N SER A 289 -4.74 -2.14 4.96
CA SER A 289 -3.91 -1.10 4.35
C SER A 289 -3.28 -1.54 3.01
N GLY A 290 -2.49 -0.63 2.45
CA GLY A 290 -1.89 -0.75 1.12
C GLY A 290 -2.75 -0.12 0.02
N GLY A 291 -2.17 0.15 -1.15
CA GLY A 291 -2.85 0.87 -2.24
C GLY A 291 -4.15 0.21 -2.71
N VAL A 292 -4.20 -1.13 -2.70
CA VAL A 292 -5.41 -1.87 -3.08
C VAL A 292 -6.50 -1.82 -2.01
N ALA A 293 -6.19 -1.40 -0.76
CA ALA A 293 -7.21 -1.11 0.24
C ALA A 293 -8.14 0.06 -0.16
N ALA A 294 -7.79 0.83 -1.19
CA ALA A 294 -8.66 1.82 -1.83
C ALA A 294 -9.72 1.21 -2.76
N ASN A 295 -9.62 -0.08 -3.13
CA ASN A 295 -10.57 -0.76 -4.01
C ASN A 295 -12.00 -0.61 -3.50
N ARG A 296 -12.90 -0.16 -4.38
CA ARG A 296 -14.30 0.20 -4.02
C ARG A 296 -15.09 -0.99 -3.51
N LEU A 297 -14.94 -2.15 -4.15
CA LEU A 297 -15.64 -3.36 -3.71
C LEU A 297 -15.12 -3.84 -2.36
N LEU A 298 -13.80 -3.85 -2.17
CA LEU A 298 -13.20 -4.25 -0.90
C LEU A 298 -13.68 -3.35 0.25
N ARG A 299 -13.73 -2.03 0.03
CA ARG A 299 -14.24 -1.05 1.01
C ARG A 299 -15.74 -1.16 1.30
N ARG A 300 -16.51 -1.77 0.41
CA ARG A 300 -17.92 -2.06 0.62
C ARG A 300 -18.13 -3.38 1.37
N GLU A 301 -17.36 -4.41 1.00
CA GLU A 301 -17.55 -5.77 1.54
C GLU A 301 -16.92 -5.96 2.93
N LEU A 302 -15.77 -5.33 3.22
CA LEU A 302 -15.08 -5.48 4.51
C LEU A 302 -15.89 -4.97 5.70
N PRO A 303 -16.54 -3.78 5.67
CA PRO A 303 -17.41 -3.35 6.76
C PRO A 303 -18.56 -4.31 7.02
N ALA A 304 -19.23 -4.78 5.95
CA ALA A 304 -20.30 -5.75 6.07
C ALA A 304 -19.80 -7.10 6.64
N TRP A 305 -18.61 -7.54 6.25
CA TRP A 305 -17.98 -8.73 6.79
C TRP A 305 -17.65 -8.56 8.28
N ALA A 306 -17.06 -7.42 8.64
CA ALA A 306 -16.65 -7.13 10.02
C ALA A 306 -17.86 -7.04 10.96
N GLU A 307 -18.95 -6.38 10.53
CA GLU A 307 -20.19 -6.28 11.28
C GLU A 307 -20.79 -7.67 11.56
N ARG A 308 -20.89 -8.52 10.53
CA ARG A 308 -21.42 -9.89 10.69
C ARG A 308 -20.60 -10.76 11.64
N ASN A 309 -19.32 -10.49 11.78
CA ASN A 309 -18.39 -11.29 12.59
C ASN A 309 -18.01 -10.62 13.92
N GLY A 310 -18.54 -9.44 14.24
CA GLY A 310 -18.21 -8.72 15.47
C GLY A 310 -16.76 -8.24 15.56
N VAL A 311 -16.13 -7.91 14.42
CA VAL A 311 -14.74 -7.52 14.29
C VAL A 311 -14.61 -5.99 14.29
N ASP A 312 -13.71 -5.43 15.11
CA ASP A 312 -13.34 -4.02 15.01
C ASP A 312 -12.49 -3.77 13.77
N LEU A 313 -13.09 -3.17 12.74
CA LEU A 313 -12.43 -2.91 11.47
C LEU A 313 -11.76 -1.54 11.46
N ARG A 314 -10.47 -1.53 11.14
CA ARG A 314 -9.65 -0.35 10.94
C ARG A 314 -9.17 -0.28 9.49
N LEU A 315 -9.83 0.55 8.68
CA LEU A 315 -9.39 0.82 7.31
C LEU A 315 -8.45 2.02 7.29
N VAL A 316 -7.36 1.88 6.57
CA VAL A 316 -6.46 3.02 6.34
C VAL A 316 -7.23 4.21 5.73
N PRO A 317 -7.04 5.45 6.21
CA PRO A 317 -7.54 6.64 5.53
C PRO A 317 -7.04 6.66 4.07
N LEU A 318 -7.92 6.97 3.11
CA LEU A 318 -7.60 6.90 1.68
C LEU A 318 -6.32 7.68 1.31
N VAL A 319 -6.07 8.79 1.98
CA VAL A 319 -4.89 9.63 1.75
C VAL A 319 -3.56 8.93 2.13
N TYR A 320 -3.61 7.88 2.95
CA TYR A 320 -2.45 7.09 3.37
C TYR A 320 -2.48 5.66 2.85
N SER A 321 -3.37 5.33 1.90
CA SER A 321 -3.44 3.97 1.35
C SER A 321 -2.26 3.63 0.44
N GLY A 322 -1.78 4.58 -0.38
CA GLY A 322 -0.54 4.44 -1.16
C GLY A 322 0.71 4.59 -0.33
N ASP A 323 1.86 4.51 -0.99
CA ASP A 323 3.16 4.72 -0.34
C ASP A 323 3.27 6.17 0.13
N ASN A 324 3.66 6.34 1.39
CA ASN A 324 3.76 7.65 2.01
C ASN A 324 4.71 7.61 3.22
N ALA A 325 5.28 8.76 3.57
CA ALA A 325 6.23 8.85 4.67
C ALA A 325 5.56 8.93 6.06
N ALA A 326 4.25 9.28 6.13
CA ALA A 326 3.56 9.33 7.42
C ALA A 326 3.45 7.93 8.05
N MET A 327 3.23 6.87 7.25
CA MET A 327 3.23 5.50 7.71
C MET A 327 4.58 5.07 8.29
N ILE A 328 5.68 5.53 7.68
CA ILE A 328 7.05 5.25 8.13
C ILE A 328 7.36 6.00 9.42
N ALA A 329 7.03 7.30 9.50
CA ALA A 329 7.18 8.08 10.73
C ALA A 329 6.36 7.51 11.88
N HIS A 330 5.13 7.05 11.60
CA HIS A 330 4.25 6.46 12.62
C HIS A 330 4.79 5.13 13.15
N ALA A 331 5.22 4.22 12.28
CA ALA A 331 5.84 2.96 12.69
C ALA A 331 7.11 3.21 13.52
N ALA A 332 7.94 4.17 13.09
CA ALA A 332 9.12 4.58 13.85
C ALA A 332 8.77 5.15 15.24
N LEU A 333 7.72 5.99 15.34
CA LEU A 333 7.23 6.50 16.62
C LEU A 333 6.83 5.35 17.57
N LEU A 334 6.12 4.36 17.07
CA LEU A 334 5.73 3.19 17.85
C LEU A 334 6.94 2.37 18.33
N ARG A 335 7.96 2.19 17.47
CA ARG A 335 9.22 1.54 17.83
C ARG A 335 10.00 2.37 18.85
N HIS A 336 10.10 3.67 18.66
CA HIS A 336 10.81 4.60 19.55
C HIS A 336 10.20 4.60 20.97
N ARG A 337 8.87 4.61 21.09
CA ARG A 337 8.16 4.52 22.40
C ARG A 337 8.44 3.23 23.16
N ARG A 338 8.82 2.16 22.46
CA ARG A 338 9.24 0.88 23.07
C ARG A 338 10.73 0.84 23.40
N GLY A 339 11.44 1.96 23.25
CA GLY A 339 12.88 2.07 23.50
C GLY A 339 13.76 1.44 22.41
N ALA A 340 13.19 1.09 21.25
CA ALA A 340 13.98 0.61 20.14
C ALA A 340 14.70 1.78 19.45
N ALA A 341 15.91 1.50 18.93
CA ALA A 341 16.65 2.32 17.99
C ALA A 341 17.49 1.39 17.14
N ASP A 342 17.67 1.73 15.86
CA ASP A 342 18.54 0.94 14.98
C ASP A 342 19.97 1.48 15.01
N ASP A 343 20.94 0.59 14.83
CA ASP A 343 22.32 1.01 14.62
C ASP A 343 22.41 1.73 13.26
N LEU A 344 22.81 2.99 13.34
CA LEU A 344 22.89 3.87 12.18
C LEU A 344 23.79 3.31 11.09
N PHE A 345 24.89 2.64 11.45
CA PHE A 345 25.87 2.13 10.50
C PHE A 345 25.53 0.73 10.00
N ALA A 346 24.87 -0.09 10.83
CA ALA A 346 24.49 -1.45 10.47
C ALA A 346 23.19 -1.54 9.66
N ALA A 347 22.35 -0.50 9.64
CA ALA A 347 21.12 -0.50 8.88
C ALA A 347 21.40 -0.52 7.36
N GLU A 348 20.92 -1.53 6.66
CA GLU A 348 21.13 -1.73 5.23
C GLU A 348 19.79 -1.76 4.45
N ALA A 349 19.85 -1.31 3.19
CA ALA A 349 18.74 -1.43 2.26
C ALA A 349 18.68 -2.84 1.68
N ALA A 350 17.50 -3.42 1.62
CA ALA A 350 17.31 -4.74 1.02
C ALA A 350 16.02 -4.83 0.20
N SER A 351 16.12 -5.38 -1.01
CA SER A 351 14.95 -5.58 -1.88
C SER A 351 13.97 -6.60 -1.32
N ARG A 352 14.46 -7.53 -0.51
CA ARG A 352 13.66 -8.55 0.18
C ARG A 352 14.20 -8.71 1.59
N ILE A 353 13.33 -8.52 2.56
CA ILE A 353 13.63 -8.75 3.98
C ILE A 353 12.39 -9.36 4.64
N PRO A 354 12.54 -10.31 5.56
CA PRO A 354 11.42 -10.75 6.38
C PRO A 354 10.97 -9.62 7.30
N ILE A 355 9.68 -9.58 7.59
CA ILE A 355 9.08 -8.64 8.53
C ILE A 355 9.29 -9.10 9.95
#